data_f0bc8df26259db62e832a97386ac0779
#
_entry.id   f0bc8df26259db62e832a97386ac0779
#
_cell.length_a   1.000
_cell.length_b   1.000
_cell.length_c   1.000
_cell.angle_alpha   90.00
_cell.angle_beta   90.00
_cell.angle_gamma   90.00
#
_symmetry.space_group_name_H-M   'P 1'
#
loop_
_entity.id
_entity.type
_entity.pdbx_description
1 polymer ?
#
loop_
_entity_poly.entity_id
_entity_poly.type
_entity_poly.pdbx_seq_one_letter_code
_entity_poly.pdbx_strand_id
1 'polypeptide(L)'
;MIIFTYMKNIVIAVALLSIVACHKREENRTGTAALPVEVATPVVKDITLTREYPGHLEADATIPIVGRVNGTVTKRSFTEGTRVRKGDLLYEIEPTLYRNAVEQADASLKSAEAELEYAKNSYERMKKAIASDAVSQIELLQAKSKVESCTAAVDNARAALSTARTKLGYCYIKAPESGAVGLTSVPVGGYISGEMSPVELCRLYKDDVMYAYFDITDNQWLKKVRMGAESMDQSNVTFTVGNGRMFNWKAKIDFLAPAVNLSTGTLQVRAELDNSNGTLKPGSYISVTMPYEEVKDAILVHDSSIGTDQLGKYLYVVNDSNIVNYRRVTAGALIDDTLRLVTDGLRPGERYVTKALLKVRNGMPVTAIMD
;
A
#
# COMPACT_ATOMS: atom_id res chain seq x y z
N MET A 1 66.01 59.26 -69.72
CA MET A 1 66.44 59.44 -68.34
C MET A 1 65.52 60.31 -67.49
N ILE A 2 64.45 60.88 -68.06
CA ILE A 2 63.53 61.78 -67.32
C ILE A 2 62.30 61.03 -66.78
N ILE A 3 61.87 59.93 -67.38
CA ILE A 3 60.65 59.14 -66.97
C ILE A 3 60.89 58.36 -65.69
N PHE A 4 62.08 57.87 -65.41
CA PHE A 4 62.40 57.12 -64.20
C PHE A 4 62.37 57.95 -62.92
N THR A 5 62.67 59.21 -63.01
CA THR A 5 62.69 60.18 -61.88
C THR A 5 61.27 60.51 -61.41
N TYR A 6 60.29 60.60 -62.33
CA TYR A 6 58.89 60.87 -62.02
C TYR A 6 58.18 59.75 -61.38
N MET A 7 58.45 58.52 -61.82
CA MET A 7 57.88 57.30 -61.17
C MET A 7 58.38 57.10 -59.72
N LYS A 8 59.61 57.39 -59.45
CA LYS A 8 60.19 57.27 -58.10
C LYS A 8 59.58 58.34 -57.13
N ASN A 9 59.26 59.50 -57.59
CA ASN A 9 58.59 60.53 -56.74
C ASN A 9 57.09 60.25 -56.53
N ILE A 10 56.40 59.61 -57.46
CA ILE A 10 54.99 59.15 -57.31
C ILE A 10 54.89 57.99 -56.31
N VAL A 11 55.86 57.07 -56.37
CA VAL A 11 55.83 55.95 -55.40
C VAL A 11 56.13 56.44 -53.97
N ILE A 12 57.01 57.43 -53.81
CA ILE A 12 57.32 58.01 -52.48
C ILE A 12 56.08 58.82 -51.96
N ALA A 13 55.35 59.55 -52.86
CA ALA A 13 54.17 60.29 -52.48
C ALA A 13 53.00 59.35 -52.06
N VAL A 14 52.84 58.24 -52.76
CA VAL A 14 51.81 57.19 -52.39
C VAL A 14 52.18 56.47 -51.10
N ALA A 15 53.48 56.22 -50.83
CA ALA A 15 53.92 55.61 -49.59
C ALA A 15 53.82 56.54 -48.39
N LEU A 16 53.95 57.86 -48.58
CA LEU A 16 53.71 58.84 -47.50
C LEU A 16 52.25 59.12 -47.22
N LEU A 17 51.32 58.92 -48.17
CA LEU A 17 49.86 59.04 -47.95
C LEU A 17 49.29 57.80 -47.18
N SER A 18 49.94 56.65 -47.27
CA SER A 18 49.54 55.49 -46.56
C SER A 18 49.87 55.46 -45.06
N ILE A 19 50.77 56.29 -44.61
CA ILE A 19 51.23 56.40 -43.21
C ILE A 19 50.31 57.34 -42.38
N VAL A 20 49.56 58.24 -43.01
CA VAL A 20 48.62 59.13 -42.29
C VAL A 20 47.23 58.56 -42.07
N ALA A 21 46.90 57.36 -42.70
CA ALA A 21 45.64 56.70 -42.52
C ALA A 21 45.54 55.83 -41.28
N CYS A 22 46.63 55.68 -40.49
CA CYS A 22 46.66 54.91 -39.25
C CYS A 22 46.60 55.74 -37.98
N HIS A 23 45.88 56.87 -37.98
CA HIS A 23 45.71 57.63 -36.75
C HIS A 23 44.20 57.80 -36.42
N LYS A 24 43.84 57.27 -35.27
CA LYS A 24 42.49 57.27 -34.59
C LYS A 24 41.46 56.29 -35.12
N ARG A 25 41.65 55.04 -34.79
CA ARG A 25 40.53 54.22 -34.39
C ARG A 25 40.18 54.61 -32.95
N GLU A 26 39.33 55.63 -32.79
CA GLU A 26 38.61 55.81 -31.54
C GLU A 26 37.94 54.47 -31.26
N GLU A 27 38.37 53.78 -30.19
CA GLU A 27 37.56 52.73 -29.56
C GLU A 27 36.23 53.40 -29.17
N ASN A 28 35.29 53.34 -30.10
CA ASN A 28 33.89 53.47 -29.73
C ASN A 28 33.62 52.27 -28.82
N ARG A 29 33.91 52.43 -27.54
CA ARG A 29 33.27 51.68 -26.49
C ARG A 29 31.79 52.09 -26.57
N THR A 30 31.07 51.53 -27.58
CA THR A 30 29.65 51.36 -27.47
C THR A 30 29.46 50.58 -26.22
N GLY A 31 29.14 51.24 -25.13
CA GLY A 31 28.69 50.62 -23.91
C GLY A 31 27.60 49.66 -24.35
N THR A 32 27.93 48.36 -24.34
CA THR A 32 26.97 47.30 -24.63
C THR A 32 25.84 47.55 -23.64
N ALA A 33 24.70 48.04 -24.17
CA ALA A 33 23.54 48.28 -23.32
C ALA A 33 23.33 46.99 -22.52
N ALA A 34 23.39 47.07 -21.19
CA ALA A 34 23.30 45.93 -20.32
C ALA A 34 22.00 45.17 -20.66
N LEU A 35 22.13 43.93 -21.03
CA LEU A 35 20.99 43.08 -21.44
C LEU A 35 19.97 43.03 -20.31
N PRO A 36 18.69 43.36 -20.54
CA PRO A 36 17.65 43.16 -19.53
C PRO A 36 17.47 41.66 -19.29
N VAL A 37 17.58 41.24 -18.04
CA VAL A 37 17.48 39.82 -17.62
C VAL A 37 16.57 39.71 -16.41
N GLU A 38 15.60 38.83 -16.48
CA GLU A 38 14.74 38.52 -15.34
C GLU A 38 15.54 37.77 -14.29
N VAL A 39 15.43 38.21 -13.05
CA VAL A 39 16.11 37.63 -11.90
C VAL A 39 15.11 37.40 -10.77
N ALA A 40 15.33 36.38 -9.99
CA ALA A 40 14.57 36.12 -8.76
C ALA A 40 15.53 35.89 -7.59
N THR A 41 15.00 36.02 -6.40
CA THR A 41 15.65 35.52 -5.18
C THR A 41 15.15 34.10 -4.86
N PRO A 42 16.00 33.22 -4.34
CA PRO A 42 15.56 31.89 -3.93
C PRO A 42 14.49 31.96 -2.85
N VAL A 43 13.51 31.08 -2.95
CA VAL A 43 12.50 30.89 -1.89
C VAL A 43 13.14 30.06 -0.78
N VAL A 44 13.08 30.57 0.45
CA VAL A 44 13.57 29.84 1.63
C VAL A 44 12.36 29.41 2.44
N LYS A 45 12.14 28.11 2.55
CA LYS A 45 11.05 27.54 3.37
C LYS A 45 11.43 26.14 3.86
N ASP A 46 10.81 25.72 4.95
CA ASP A 46 10.91 24.34 5.40
C ASP A 46 10.16 23.44 4.42
N ILE A 47 10.77 22.32 4.05
CA ILE A 47 10.18 21.34 3.15
C ILE A 47 10.32 19.93 3.70
N THR A 48 9.33 19.10 3.38
CA THR A 48 9.40 17.67 3.64
C THR A 48 9.63 16.95 2.32
N LEU A 49 10.75 16.27 2.21
CA LEU A 49 11.05 15.44 1.05
C LEU A 49 10.26 14.15 1.13
N THR A 50 9.55 13.83 0.07
CA THR A 50 8.73 12.63 -0.04
C THR A 50 9.26 11.71 -1.14
N ARG A 51 8.95 10.43 -1.02
CA ARG A 51 9.24 9.43 -2.05
C ARG A 51 8.03 8.55 -2.26
N GLU A 52 7.83 8.18 -3.52
CA GLU A 52 6.76 7.28 -3.92
C GLU A 52 7.26 5.83 -3.97
N TYR A 53 6.40 4.93 -3.49
CA TYR A 53 6.62 3.49 -3.49
C TYR A 53 5.42 2.81 -4.14
N PRO A 54 5.65 1.92 -5.11
CA PRO A 54 4.59 1.09 -5.65
C PRO A 54 4.10 0.11 -4.59
N GLY A 55 2.79 -0.09 -4.54
CA GLY A 55 2.16 -0.99 -3.60
C GLY A 55 0.84 -1.53 -4.10
N HIS A 56 0.19 -2.33 -3.28
CA HIS A 56 -1.13 -2.88 -3.56
C HIS A 56 -1.98 -2.91 -2.29
N LEU A 57 -3.29 -2.95 -2.50
CA LEU A 57 -4.26 -3.03 -1.41
C LEU A 57 -4.69 -4.48 -1.19
N GLU A 58 -4.76 -4.88 0.07
CA GLU A 58 -5.39 -6.13 0.49
C GLU A 58 -6.53 -5.86 1.46
N ALA A 59 -7.52 -6.73 1.47
CA ALA A 59 -8.55 -6.73 2.51
C ALA A 59 -7.95 -7.20 3.85
N ASP A 60 -8.54 -6.79 4.98
CA ASP A 60 -8.16 -7.28 6.31
C ASP A 60 -8.17 -8.82 6.36
N ALA A 61 -9.18 -9.43 5.74
CA ALA A 61 -9.20 -10.88 5.54
C ALA A 61 -9.89 -11.27 4.24
N THR A 62 -9.36 -12.28 3.57
CA THR A 62 -10.03 -12.96 2.46
C THR A 62 -10.36 -14.38 2.92
N ILE A 63 -11.65 -14.65 3.12
CA ILE A 63 -12.14 -15.88 3.73
C ILE A 63 -12.80 -16.75 2.65
N PRO A 64 -12.27 -17.95 2.35
CA PRO A 64 -12.94 -18.88 1.46
C PRO A 64 -14.19 -19.44 2.16
N ILE A 65 -15.34 -19.28 1.54
CA ILE A 65 -16.60 -19.89 1.98
C ILE A 65 -16.67 -21.28 1.35
N VAL A 66 -16.66 -22.29 2.20
CA VAL A 66 -16.54 -23.68 1.75
C VAL A 66 -17.75 -24.53 2.16
N GLY A 67 -18.17 -25.42 1.26
CA GLY A 67 -19.10 -26.51 1.57
C GLY A 67 -18.35 -27.69 2.16
N ARG A 68 -18.85 -28.23 3.30
CA ARG A 68 -18.25 -29.34 4.07
C ARG A 68 -19.08 -30.60 4.05
N VAL A 69 -20.14 -30.65 3.26
CA VAL A 69 -21.06 -31.77 3.11
C VAL A 69 -21.28 -32.09 1.65
N ASN A 70 -21.76 -33.26 1.35
CA ASN A 70 -22.11 -33.68 0.01
C ASN A 70 -23.58 -33.28 -0.29
N GLY A 71 -23.85 -32.80 -1.47
CA GLY A 71 -25.23 -32.48 -1.86
C GLY A 71 -25.31 -31.42 -2.94
N THR A 72 -26.54 -31.14 -3.37
CA THR A 72 -26.84 -30.13 -4.36
C THR A 72 -27.07 -28.79 -3.69
N VAL A 73 -26.50 -27.72 -4.25
CA VAL A 73 -26.80 -26.34 -3.82
C VAL A 73 -28.24 -26.00 -4.21
N THR A 74 -29.13 -25.90 -3.24
CA THR A 74 -30.54 -25.63 -3.49
C THR A 74 -30.87 -24.16 -3.54
N LYS A 75 -30.11 -23.33 -2.81
CA LYS A 75 -30.36 -21.90 -2.72
C LYS A 75 -29.09 -21.10 -2.51
N ARG A 76 -29.03 -19.93 -3.12
CA ARG A 76 -28.10 -18.84 -2.83
C ARG A 76 -28.90 -17.62 -2.35
N SER A 77 -28.57 -17.09 -1.19
CA SER A 77 -29.35 -16.02 -0.53
C SER A 77 -28.73 -14.64 -0.64
N PHE A 78 -27.72 -14.43 -1.49
CA PHE A 78 -27.07 -13.16 -1.73
C PHE A 78 -26.92 -12.89 -3.22
N THR A 79 -26.61 -11.63 -3.57
CA THR A 79 -26.20 -11.22 -4.91
C THR A 79 -24.68 -11.08 -4.92
N GLU A 80 -24.02 -11.60 -5.96
CA GLU A 80 -22.57 -11.49 -6.14
C GLU A 80 -22.12 -10.04 -6.19
N GLY A 81 -21.00 -9.74 -5.53
CA GLY A 81 -20.49 -8.36 -5.42
C GLY A 81 -21.15 -7.50 -4.35
N THR A 82 -22.20 -7.98 -3.66
CA THR A 82 -22.86 -7.22 -2.58
C THR A 82 -22.22 -7.50 -1.22
N ARG A 83 -22.48 -6.61 -0.25
CA ARG A 83 -22.07 -6.81 1.14
C ARG A 83 -23.09 -7.64 1.91
N VAL A 84 -22.56 -8.51 2.75
CA VAL A 84 -23.35 -9.35 3.69
C VAL A 84 -22.88 -9.07 5.12
N ARG A 85 -23.74 -9.40 6.07
CA ARG A 85 -23.47 -9.29 7.51
C ARG A 85 -23.04 -10.64 8.07
N LYS A 86 -22.24 -10.63 9.11
CA LYS A 86 -21.91 -11.83 9.89
C LYS A 86 -23.19 -12.58 10.31
N GLY A 87 -23.24 -13.88 10.01
CA GLY A 87 -24.38 -14.73 10.31
C GLY A 87 -25.44 -14.84 9.21
N ASP A 88 -25.40 -13.98 8.17
CA ASP A 88 -26.31 -14.07 7.04
C ASP A 88 -26.16 -15.43 6.35
N LEU A 89 -27.30 -16.03 5.95
CA LEU A 89 -27.31 -17.27 5.18
C LEU A 89 -26.79 -16.99 3.77
N LEU A 90 -25.76 -17.68 3.36
CA LEU A 90 -25.18 -17.57 2.02
C LEU A 90 -25.69 -18.65 1.08
N TYR A 91 -25.53 -19.91 1.49
CA TYR A 91 -25.93 -21.07 0.69
C TYR A 91 -26.74 -22.04 1.52
N GLU A 92 -27.63 -22.75 0.85
CA GLU A 92 -28.33 -23.93 1.36
C GLU A 92 -27.99 -25.11 0.47
N ILE A 93 -27.42 -26.17 1.08
CA ILE A 93 -27.18 -27.47 0.45
C ILE A 93 -28.34 -28.36 0.85
N GLU A 94 -28.81 -29.19 -0.05
CA GLU A 94 -29.97 -30.07 0.17
C GLU A 94 -29.93 -30.78 1.54
N PRO A 95 -30.80 -30.41 2.50
CA PRO A 95 -30.69 -30.87 3.87
C PRO A 95 -31.44 -32.19 4.16
N THR A 96 -32.17 -32.73 3.20
CA THR A 96 -33.16 -33.81 3.41
C THR A 96 -32.51 -35.06 4.04
N LEU A 97 -31.39 -35.55 3.48
CA LEU A 97 -30.67 -36.72 4.02
C LEU A 97 -30.11 -36.45 5.41
N TYR A 98 -29.59 -35.27 5.65
CA TYR A 98 -29.02 -34.91 6.96
C TYR A 98 -30.09 -34.71 8.02
N ARG A 99 -31.28 -34.22 7.64
CA ARG A 99 -32.44 -34.13 8.55
C ARG A 99 -32.92 -35.48 8.96
N ASN A 100 -33.06 -36.42 8.02
CA ASN A 100 -33.43 -37.80 8.29
C ASN A 100 -32.42 -38.47 9.22
N ALA A 101 -31.11 -38.21 9.02
CA ALA A 101 -30.08 -38.75 9.93
C ALA A 101 -30.20 -38.20 11.36
N VAL A 102 -30.56 -36.93 11.52
CA VAL A 102 -30.85 -36.33 12.84
C VAL A 102 -32.06 -37.00 13.48
N GLU A 103 -33.16 -37.19 12.75
CA GLU A 103 -34.37 -37.86 13.25
C GLU A 103 -34.09 -39.30 13.67
N GLN A 104 -33.31 -40.05 12.89
CA GLN A 104 -32.89 -41.41 13.22
C GLN A 104 -32.04 -41.46 14.49
N ALA A 105 -31.05 -40.55 14.62
CA ALA A 105 -30.18 -40.49 15.81
C ALA A 105 -30.96 -40.05 17.06
N ASP A 106 -31.94 -39.18 16.93
CA ASP A 106 -32.82 -38.73 18.01
C ASP A 106 -33.72 -39.88 18.49
N ALA A 107 -34.29 -40.67 17.57
CA ALA A 107 -35.05 -41.88 17.91
C ALA A 107 -34.19 -42.92 18.65
N SER A 108 -32.94 -43.12 18.20
CA SER A 108 -31.98 -44.01 18.85
C SER A 108 -31.64 -43.57 20.28
N LEU A 109 -31.45 -42.28 20.49
CA LEU A 109 -31.21 -41.68 21.81
C LEU A 109 -32.41 -41.92 22.73
N LYS A 110 -33.64 -41.65 22.28
CA LYS A 110 -34.88 -41.91 23.05
C LYS A 110 -35.01 -43.39 23.45
N SER A 111 -34.69 -44.29 22.55
CA SER A 111 -34.69 -45.75 22.87
C SER A 111 -33.68 -46.09 23.94
N ALA A 112 -32.44 -45.58 23.85
CA ALA A 112 -31.38 -45.82 24.85
C ALA A 112 -31.75 -45.17 26.22
N GLU A 113 -32.39 -44.02 26.24
CA GLU A 113 -32.84 -43.35 27.47
C GLU A 113 -33.96 -44.17 28.15
N ALA A 114 -34.91 -44.73 27.39
CA ALA A 114 -35.97 -45.60 27.94
C ALA A 114 -35.38 -46.89 28.53
N GLU A 115 -34.36 -47.51 27.87
CA GLU A 115 -33.70 -48.68 28.39
C GLU A 115 -32.89 -48.39 29.67
N LEU A 116 -32.24 -47.25 29.75
CA LEU A 116 -31.54 -46.78 30.95
C LEU A 116 -32.51 -46.53 32.10
N GLU A 117 -33.67 -45.93 31.85
CA GLU A 117 -34.71 -45.73 32.84
C GLU A 117 -35.23 -47.07 33.38
N TYR A 118 -35.51 -48.02 32.51
CA TYR A 118 -35.88 -49.39 32.92
C TYR A 118 -34.78 -50.02 33.78
N ALA A 119 -33.52 -49.97 33.37
CA ALA A 119 -32.39 -50.49 34.12
C ALA A 119 -32.25 -49.86 35.51
N LYS A 120 -32.36 -48.55 35.61
CA LYS A 120 -32.35 -47.81 36.87
C LYS A 120 -33.49 -48.25 37.81
N ASN A 121 -34.68 -48.26 37.27
CA ASN A 121 -35.86 -48.71 38.06
C ASN A 121 -35.75 -50.17 38.53
N SER A 122 -35.15 -51.05 37.72
CA SER A 122 -34.85 -52.44 38.11
C SER A 122 -33.80 -52.54 39.21
N TYR A 123 -32.68 -51.76 39.07
CA TYR A 123 -31.63 -51.69 40.09
C TYR A 123 -32.14 -51.17 41.44
N GLU A 124 -32.95 -50.09 41.43
CA GLU A 124 -33.55 -49.60 42.67
C GLU A 124 -34.51 -50.54 43.35
N ARG A 125 -35.27 -51.32 42.55
CA ARG A 125 -36.13 -52.44 43.15
C ARG A 125 -35.26 -53.51 43.75
N MET A 126 -34.20 -53.99 43.10
CA MET A 126 -33.29 -55.01 43.64
C MET A 126 -32.56 -54.53 44.90
N LYS A 127 -32.16 -53.24 44.90
CA LYS A 127 -31.52 -52.58 46.05
C LYS A 127 -32.43 -52.51 47.26
N LYS A 128 -33.75 -52.43 47.10
CA LYS A 128 -34.70 -52.48 48.18
C LYS A 128 -34.91 -53.90 48.62
N ALA A 129 -34.96 -54.90 47.71
CA ALA A 129 -35.22 -56.31 47.99
C ALA A 129 -34.04 -56.98 48.71
N ILE A 130 -32.79 -56.56 48.55
CA ILE A 130 -31.64 -57.08 49.28
C ILE A 130 -31.70 -56.79 50.78
N ALA A 131 -32.38 -55.77 51.23
CA ALA A 131 -32.60 -55.42 52.63
C ALA A 131 -33.52 -56.47 53.36
N SER A 132 -34.25 -57.32 52.60
CA SER A 132 -35.11 -58.41 53.08
C SER A 132 -34.58 -59.79 52.69
N ASP A 133 -33.29 -59.93 52.33
CA ASP A 133 -32.65 -61.16 51.86
C ASP A 133 -33.39 -61.87 50.70
N ALA A 134 -34.16 -61.10 49.91
CA ALA A 134 -34.97 -61.65 48.81
C ALA A 134 -34.20 -61.80 47.49
N VAL A 135 -32.98 -61.23 47.37
CA VAL A 135 -32.12 -61.27 46.18
C VAL A 135 -30.67 -61.42 46.59
N SER A 136 -29.84 -62.02 45.72
CA SER A 136 -28.40 -62.17 45.97
C SER A 136 -27.59 -60.91 45.68
N GLN A 137 -26.40 -60.80 46.34
CA GLN A 137 -25.47 -59.71 46.05
C GLN A 137 -24.99 -59.72 44.60
N ILE A 138 -24.90 -60.86 43.93
CA ILE A 138 -24.51 -61.05 42.54
C ILE A 138 -25.54 -60.41 41.61
N GLU A 139 -26.84 -60.64 41.87
CA GLU A 139 -27.95 -60.08 41.10
C GLU A 139 -27.98 -58.54 41.20
N LEU A 140 -27.70 -57.95 42.38
CA LEU A 140 -27.60 -56.54 42.58
C LEU A 140 -26.41 -55.96 41.77
N LEU A 141 -25.23 -56.62 41.77
CA LEU A 141 -24.07 -56.22 41.01
C LEU A 141 -24.35 -56.27 39.51
N GLN A 142 -25.06 -57.34 39.03
CA GLN A 142 -25.46 -57.40 37.62
C GLN A 142 -26.41 -56.25 37.21
N ALA A 143 -27.37 -55.91 38.05
CA ALA A 143 -28.27 -54.78 37.79
C ALA A 143 -27.53 -53.49 37.79
N LYS A 144 -26.53 -53.25 38.65
CA LYS A 144 -25.68 -52.11 38.66
C LYS A 144 -24.86 -52.00 37.33
N SER A 145 -24.22 -53.12 36.94
CA SER A 145 -23.46 -53.18 35.68
C SER A 145 -24.36 -52.89 34.46
N LYS A 146 -25.63 -53.34 34.47
CA LYS A 146 -26.61 -53.03 33.43
C LYS A 146 -26.90 -51.53 33.36
N VAL A 147 -27.05 -50.81 34.49
CA VAL A 147 -27.22 -49.38 34.55
C VAL A 147 -26.02 -48.65 33.96
N GLU A 148 -24.80 -49.09 34.32
CA GLU A 148 -23.56 -48.51 33.77
C GLU A 148 -23.46 -48.72 32.27
N SER A 149 -23.79 -49.93 31.78
CA SER A 149 -23.82 -50.23 30.34
C SER A 149 -24.86 -49.40 29.58
N CYS A 150 -26.08 -49.27 30.13
CA CYS A 150 -27.14 -48.44 29.50
C CYS A 150 -26.77 -46.94 29.55
N THR A 151 -26.05 -46.47 30.58
CA THR A 151 -25.55 -45.11 30.64
C THR A 151 -24.56 -44.85 29.51
N ALA A 152 -23.62 -45.73 29.28
CA ALA A 152 -22.69 -45.66 28.16
C ALA A 152 -23.40 -45.68 26.79
N ALA A 153 -24.48 -46.47 26.66
CA ALA A 153 -25.30 -46.51 25.45
C ALA A 153 -26.00 -45.16 25.16
N VAL A 154 -26.53 -44.52 26.20
CA VAL A 154 -27.10 -43.15 26.09
C VAL A 154 -26.06 -42.12 25.67
N ASP A 155 -24.86 -42.17 26.26
CA ASP A 155 -23.79 -41.26 25.91
C ASP A 155 -23.34 -41.44 24.46
N ASN A 156 -23.24 -42.68 23.98
CA ASN A 156 -22.95 -42.98 22.58
C ASN A 156 -24.05 -42.44 21.63
N ALA A 157 -25.32 -42.69 21.96
CA ALA A 157 -26.44 -42.20 21.14
C ALA A 157 -26.52 -40.66 21.11
N ARG A 158 -26.21 -40.01 22.23
CA ARG A 158 -26.11 -38.54 22.33
C ARG A 158 -25.00 -37.96 21.47
N ALA A 159 -23.82 -38.60 21.45
CA ALA A 159 -22.71 -38.23 20.60
C ALA A 159 -23.06 -38.38 19.11
N ALA A 160 -23.74 -39.49 18.74
CA ALA A 160 -24.22 -39.73 17.38
C ALA A 160 -25.21 -38.61 16.93
N LEU A 161 -26.19 -38.27 17.80
CA LEU A 161 -27.13 -37.19 17.54
C LEU A 161 -26.42 -35.82 17.36
N SER A 162 -25.43 -35.54 18.21
CA SER A 162 -24.62 -34.30 18.09
C SER A 162 -23.91 -34.24 16.74
N THR A 163 -23.30 -35.35 16.30
CA THR A 163 -22.66 -35.47 15.01
C THR A 163 -23.62 -35.24 13.85
N ALA A 164 -24.80 -35.84 13.89
CA ALA A 164 -25.83 -35.68 12.87
C ALA A 164 -26.33 -34.21 12.79
N ARG A 165 -26.54 -33.58 13.93
CA ARG A 165 -26.93 -32.14 14.00
C ARG A 165 -25.84 -31.24 13.47
N THR A 166 -24.57 -31.51 13.72
CA THR A 166 -23.45 -30.75 13.18
C THR A 166 -23.41 -30.86 11.65
N LYS A 167 -23.56 -32.06 11.10
CA LYS A 167 -23.64 -32.25 9.64
C LYS A 167 -24.82 -31.52 9.00
N LEU A 168 -25.98 -31.57 9.63
CA LEU A 168 -27.14 -30.80 9.18
C LEU A 168 -26.86 -29.28 9.23
N GLY A 169 -26.15 -28.83 10.28
CA GLY A 169 -25.72 -27.42 10.37
C GLY A 169 -24.83 -26.98 9.22
N TYR A 170 -24.00 -27.85 8.69
CA TYR A 170 -23.15 -27.58 7.52
C TYR A 170 -23.92 -27.45 6.20
N CYS A 171 -25.18 -27.88 6.15
CA CYS A 171 -26.05 -27.63 4.99
C CYS A 171 -26.42 -26.15 4.88
N TYR A 172 -26.37 -25.39 5.95
CA TYR A 172 -26.72 -23.96 6.00
C TYR A 172 -25.46 -23.13 6.20
N ILE A 173 -24.87 -22.72 5.09
CA ILE A 173 -23.59 -22.00 5.10
C ILE A 173 -23.85 -20.53 5.34
N LYS A 174 -23.30 -20.01 6.44
CA LYS A 174 -23.46 -18.62 6.87
C LYS A 174 -22.16 -17.84 6.72
N ALA A 175 -22.28 -16.52 6.58
CA ALA A 175 -21.15 -15.61 6.57
C ALA A 175 -20.43 -15.62 7.94
N PRO A 176 -19.13 -15.95 7.99
CA PRO A 176 -18.37 -15.95 9.25
C PRO A 176 -18.06 -14.53 9.72
N GLU A 177 -17.96 -13.55 8.80
CA GLU A 177 -17.73 -12.14 9.05
C GLU A 177 -18.56 -11.29 8.09
N SER A 178 -18.69 -10.00 8.40
CA SER A 178 -19.28 -9.02 7.48
C SER A 178 -18.27 -8.66 6.38
N GLY A 179 -18.72 -8.41 5.16
CA GLY A 179 -17.83 -8.06 4.05
C GLY A 179 -18.51 -8.19 2.69
N ALA A 180 -17.73 -7.98 1.63
CA ALA A 180 -18.20 -8.13 0.25
C ALA A 180 -18.01 -9.59 -0.22
N VAL A 181 -19.04 -10.16 -0.86
CA VAL A 181 -18.98 -11.52 -1.40
C VAL A 181 -18.57 -11.49 -2.86
N GLY A 182 -17.57 -12.30 -3.22
CA GLY A 182 -17.11 -12.46 -4.59
C GLY A 182 -18.05 -13.30 -5.48
N LEU A 183 -17.52 -13.72 -6.60
CA LEU A 183 -18.22 -14.58 -7.55
C LEU A 183 -18.41 -15.99 -6.96
N THR A 184 -19.52 -16.60 -7.32
CA THR A 184 -19.83 -18.00 -6.99
C THR A 184 -19.08 -18.96 -7.92
N SER A 185 -18.41 -19.96 -7.33
CA SER A 185 -17.75 -21.03 -8.08
C SER A 185 -18.71 -22.17 -8.46
N VAL A 186 -19.77 -22.37 -7.65
CA VAL A 186 -20.77 -23.43 -7.84
C VAL A 186 -22.15 -22.80 -7.96
N PRO A 187 -22.85 -22.94 -9.11
CA PRO A 187 -24.19 -22.38 -9.29
C PRO A 187 -25.25 -23.15 -8.49
N VAL A 188 -26.41 -22.56 -8.29
CA VAL A 188 -27.59 -23.26 -7.80
C VAL A 188 -27.95 -24.43 -8.73
N GLY A 189 -28.20 -25.60 -8.17
CA GLY A 189 -28.35 -26.87 -8.88
C GLY A 189 -27.04 -27.65 -9.04
N GLY A 190 -25.88 -27.03 -8.79
CA GLY A 190 -24.59 -27.71 -8.81
C GLY A 190 -24.42 -28.65 -7.61
N TYR A 191 -23.80 -29.81 -7.85
CA TYR A 191 -23.49 -30.78 -6.80
C TYR A 191 -22.09 -30.55 -6.24
N ILE A 192 -21.95 -30.66 -4.93
CA ILE A 192 -20.65 -30.57 -4.22
C ILE A 192 -20.35 -31.86 -3.49
N SER A 193 -19.06 -32.20 -3.37
CA SER A 193 -18.52 -33.37 -2.67
C SER A 193 -17.59 -32.90 -1.55
N GLY A 194 -18.16 -32.17 -0.58
CA GLY A 194 -17.40 -31.44 0.45
C GLY A 194 -16.98 -32.27 1.66
N GLU A 195 -17.48 -33.51 1.83
CA GLU A 195 -17.20 -34.37 3.00
C GLU A 195 -15.74 -34.85 3.04
N MET A 196 -15.16 -35.16 1.88
CA MET A 196 -13.76 -35.62 1.78
C MET A 196 -12.78 -34.45 1.63
N SER A 197 -13.16 -33.43 0.88
CA SER A 197 -12.37 -32.21 0.67
C SER A 197 -13.30 -31.01 0.58
N PRO A 198 -13.14 -29.99 1.44
CA PRO A 198 -13.98 -28.81 1.39
C PRO A 198 -13.95 -28.15 0.00
N VAL A 199 -15.12 -27.83 -0.56
CA VAL A 199 -15.28 -27.22 -1.86
C VAL A 199 -15.50 -25.72 -1.71
N GLU A 200 -14.66 -24.89 -2.29
CA GLU A 200 -14.81 -23.43 -2.28
C GLU A 200 -16.03 -23.03 -3.12
N LEU A 201 -16.98 -22.34 -2.50
CA LEU A 201 -18.21 -21.84 -3.13
C LEU A 201 -18.09 -20.39 -3.56
N CYS A 202 -17.48 -19.54 -2.75
CA CYS A 202 -17.15 -18.16 -3.05
C CYS A 202 -16.09 -17.65 -2.07
N ARG A 203 -15.63 -16.42 -2.26
CA ARG A 203 -14.76 -15.70 -1.32
C ARG A 203 -15.49 -14.55 -0.68
N LEU A 204 -15.30 -14.39 0.61
CA LEU A 204 -15.75 -13.23 1.38
C LEU A 204 -14.53 -12.34 1.67
N TYR A 205 -14.64 -11.07 1.29
CA TYR A 205 -13.62 -10.05 1.52
C TYR A 205 -14.08 -9.16 2.67
N LYS A 206 -13.36 -9.23 3.80
CA LYS A 206 -13.55 -8.30 4.91
C LYS A 206 -12.82 -7.01 4.54
N ASP A 207 -13.52 -6.11 3.89
CA ASP A 207 -12.98 -4.93 3.23
C ASP A 207 -13.32 -3.60 3.94
N ASP A 208 -13.79 -3.63 5.18
CA ASP A 208 -14.06 -2.44 5.99
C ASP A 208 -12.76 -1.71 6.36
N VAL A 209 -11.71 -2.49 6.63
CA VAL A 209 -10.34 -2.05 6.78
C VAL A 209 -9.52 -2.64 5.63
N MET A 210 -8.67 -1.83 5.05
CA MET A 210 -7.76 -2.23 3.98
C MET A 210 -6.32 -2.05 4.43
N TYR A 211 -5.46 -2.89 3.92
CA TYR A 211 -4.04 -2.78 4.13
C TYR A 211 -3.32 -2.43 2.84
N ALA A 212 -2.50 -1.38 2.89
CA ALA A 212 -1.58 -1.01 1.83
C ALA A 212 -0.24 -1.67 2.08
N TYR A 213 0.17 -2.60 1.23
CA TYR A 213 1.49 -3.23 1.26
C TYR A 213 2.40 -2.57 0.25
N PHE A 214 3.59 -2.19 0.68
CA PHE A 214 4.64 -1.63 -0.17
C PHE A 214 6.02 -1.97 0.38
N ASP A 215 7.04 -1.88 -0.47
CA ASP A 215 8.40 -2.26 -0.11
C ASP A 215 9.32 -1.04 -0.09
N ILE A 216 10.14 -0.94 0.97
CA ILE A 216 11.23 0.04 1.08
C ILE A 216 12.58 -0.67 1.01
N THR A 217 13.62 0.00 0.50
CA THR A 217 14.97 -0.59 0.51
C THR A 217 15.57 -0.57 1.91
N ASP A 218 16.42 -1.54 2.23
CA ASP A 218 17.16 -1.65 3.50
C ASP A 218 17.96 -0.39 3.83
N ASN A 219 18.62 0.21 2.84
CA ASN A 219 19.36 1.45 2.98
C ASN A 219 18.51 2.64 3.45
N GLN A 220 17.26 2.68 3.06
CA GLN A 220 16.31 3.72 3.47
C GLN A 220 15.89 3.52 4.93
N TRP A 221 15.67 2.28 5.33
CA TRP A 221 15.43 1.92 6.73
C TRP A 221 16.60 2.31 7.61
N LEU A 222 17.83 1.94 7.23
CA LEU A 222 19.05 2.27 7.97
C LEU A 222 19.27 3.78 8.12
N LYS A 223 18.94 4.58 7.12
CA LYS A 223 18.95 6.05 7.23
C LYS A 223 18.00 6.55 8.31
N LYS A 224 16.75 6.05 8.34
CA LYS A 224 15.76 6.44 9.37
C LYS A 224 16.23 6.06 10.78
N VAL A 225 16.75 4.85 10.96
CA VAL A 225 17.31 4.40 12.25
C VAL A 225 18.44 5.31 12.72
N ARG A 226 19.35 5.70 11.82
CA ARG A 226 20.46 6.64 12.13
C ARG A 226 19.98 8.03 12.54
N MET A 227 18.82 8.46 12.04
CA MET A 227 18.20 9.74 12.37
C MET A 227 17.41 9.70 13.68
N GLY A 228 17.46 8.61 14.45
CA GLY A 228 16.80 8.46 15.76
C GLY A 228 15.32 8.13 15.67
N ALA A 229 14.81 7.75 14.52
CA ALA A 229 13.44 7.25 14.38
C ALA A 229 13.40 5.80 14.91
N GLU A 230 13.11 5.64 16.18
CA GLU A 230 12.99 4.31 16.83
C GLU A 230 11.82 3.48 16.28
N SER A 231 10.84 4.10 15.64
CA SER A 231 9.74 3.39 14.97
C SER A 231 9.20 4.18 13.79
N MET A 232 8.83 3.50 12.70
CA MET A 232 8.00 4.06 11.63
C MET A 232 6.53 4.17 12.06
N ASP A 233 6.23 3.85 13.30
CA ASP A 233 4.91 3.55 13.86
C ASP A 233 3.92 4.72 13.89
N GLN A 234 4.31 5.91 13.43
CA GLN A 234 3.42 7.08 13.44
C GLN A 234 3.49 7.94 12.18
N SER A 235 4.22 7.53 11.15
CA SER A 235 4.28 8.30 9.91
C SER A 235 2.94 8.18 9.18
N ASN A 236 2.19 9.27 9.15
CA ASN A 236 1.07 9.39 8.23
C ASN A 236 1.63 9.33 6.80
N VAL A 237 1.25 8.32 6.06
CA VAL A 237 1.55 8.19 4.64
C VAL A 237 0.30 8.58 3.84
N THR A 238 0.52 9.19 2.71
CA THR A 238 -0.55 9.40 1.74
C THR A 238 -0.39 8.40 0.61
N PHE A 239 -1.49 7.95 0.03
CA PHE A 239 -1.42 7.10 -1.15
C PHE A 239 -2.45 7.54 -2.17
N THR A 240 -2.12 7.26 -3.41
CA THR A 240 -2.97 7.53 -4.56
C THR A 240 -3.32 6.21 -5.24
N VAL A 241 -4.57 6.09 -5.70
CA VAL A 241 -5.06 4.94 -6.46
C VAL A 241 -5.14 5.35 -7.93
N GLY A 242 -4.60 4.53 -8.83
CA GLY A 242 -4.58 4.82 -10.26
C GLY A 242 -3.54 5.87 -10.66
N ASN A 243 -3.74 6.59 -11.77
CA ASN A 243 -2.77 7.53 -12.35
C ASN A 243 -2.63 8.87 -11.58
N GLY A 244 -2.64 8.83 -10.26
CA GLY A 244 -1.96 9.84 -9.45
C GLY A 244 -2.69 11.10 -9.07
N ARG A 245 -3.97 11.33 -9.40
CA ARG A 245 -4.61 12.63 -9.07
C ARG A 245 -6.03 12.60 -8.49
N MET A 246 -6.67 11.46 -8.39
CA MET A 246 -8.10 11.49 -8.02
C MET A 246 -8.40 11.31 -6.54
N PHE A 247 -7.55 10.63 -5.76
CA PHE A 247 -7.90 10.31 -4.37
C PHE A 247 -6.64 10.24 -3.51
N ASN A 248 -6.49 11.17 -2.59
CA ASN A 248 -5.47 11.11 -1.54
C ASN A 248 -6.11 10.55 -0.27
N TRP A 249 -5.72 9.34 0.13
CA TRP A 249 -6.04 8.79 1.43
C TRP A 249 -4.87 8.94 2.38
N LYS A 250 -5.19 9.14 3.66
CA LYS A 250 -4.21 9.07 4.72
C LYS A 250 -4.25 7.67 5.31
N ALA A 251 -3.09 7.08 5.50
CA ALA A 251 -2.93 5.80 6.13
C ALA A 251 -1.92 5.89 7.27
N LYS A 252 -2.06 5.01 8.23
CA LYS A 252 -1.13 4.87 9.35
C LYS A 252 -0.32 3.61 9.15
N ILE A 253 1.02 3.72 9.18
CA ILE A 253 1.87 2.53 9.20
C ILE A 253 1.62 1.79 10.51
N ASP A 254 1.27 0.52 10.42
CA ASP A 254 0.98 -0.36 11.55
C ASP A 254 1.95 -1.54 11.64
N PHE A 255 2.65 -1.87 10.55
CA PHE A 255 3.55 -3.00 10.52
C PHE A 255 4.78 -2.73 9.64
N LEU A 256 5.92 -3.19 10.12
CA LEU A 256 7.19 -3.27 9.40
C LEU A 256 7.71 -4.69 9.52
N ALA A 257 8.08 -5.29 8.39
CA ALA A 257 8.61 -6.65 8.40
C ALA A 257 9.88 -6.74 9.27
N PRO A 258 10.00 -7.77 10.13
CA PRO A 258 11.16 -7.92 11.02
C PRO A 258 12.43 -8.38 10.29
N ALA A 259 12.32 -8.74 9.01
CA ALA A 259 13.42 -9.23 8.20
C ALA A 259 13.38 -8.63 6.79
N VAL A 260 14.57 -8.40 6.24
CA VAL A 260 14.76 -7.97 4.85
C VAL A 260 14.55 -9.18 3.92
N ASN A 261 13.81 -8.99 2.84
CA ASN A 261 13.72 -9.97 1.78
C ASN A 261 15.05 -10.04 1.03
N LEU A 262 15.76 -11.15 1.16
CA LEU A 262 17.11 -11.32 0.60
C LEU A 262 17.15 -11.31 -0.93
N SER A 263 16.03 -11.62 -1.61
CA SER A 263 16.00 -11.62 -3.07
C SER A 263 15.86 -10.22 -3.68
N THR A 264 15.26 -9.29 -2.95
CA THR A 264 14.97 -7.93 -3.41
C THR A 264 15.75 -6.86 -2.64
N GLY A 265 16.31 -7.18 -1.47
CA GLY A 265 16.92 -6.21 -0.57
C GLY A 265 15.93 -5.20 0.00
N THR A 266 14.67 -5.59 0.15
CA THR A 266 13.59 -4.71 0.61
C THR A 266 12.97 -5.17 1.93
N LEU A 267 12.44 -4.21 2.67
CA LEU A 267 11.55 -4.44 3.81
C LEU A 267 10.12 -4.15 3.41
N GLN A 268 9.23 -5.09 3.71
CA GLN A 268 7.80 -4.89 3.52
C GLN A 268 7.23 -4.01 4.63
N VAL A 269 6.46 -3.03 4.24
CA VAL A 269 5.73 -2.11 5.13
C VAL A 269 4.24 -2.27 4.86
N ARG A 270 3.45 -2.19 5.94
CA ARG A 270 2.00 -2.19 5.86
C ARG A 270 1.46 -0.92 6.50
N ALA A 271 0.46 -0.35 5.85
CA ALA A 271 -0.29 0.76 6.38
C ALA A 271 -1.79 0.44 6.37
N GLU A 272 -2.46 0.79 7.46
CA GLU A 272 -3.89 0.56 7.65
C GLU A 272 -4.72 1.74 7.12
N LEU A 273 -5.83 1.42 6.47
CA LEU A 273 -6.76 2.36 5.86
C LEU A 273 -8.21 2.03 6.21
N ASP A 274 -8.97 3.05 6.55
CA ASP A 274 -10.42 2.94 6.64
C ASP A 274 -11.06 2.91 5.25
N ASN A 275 -11.86 1.87 5.00
CA ASN A 275 -12.65 1.70 3.79
C ASN A 275 -14.13 1.44 4.11
N SER A 276 -14.63 2.03 5.19
CA SER A 276 -16.03 1.88 5.62
C SER A 276 -17.03 2.24 4.53
N ASN A 277 -16.65 3.09 3.57
CA ASN A 277 -17.45 3.44 2.40
C ASN A 277 -17.40 2.40 1.26
N GLY A 278 -16.53 1.39 1.32
CA GLY A 278 -16.37 0.31 0.34
C GLY A 278 -15.84 0.75 -1.04
N THR A 279 -15.23 1.94 -1.12
CA THR A 279 -14.70 2.50 -2.38
C THR A 279 -13.44 1.76 -2.86
N LEU A 280 -12.55 1.43 -1.94
CA LEU A 280 -11.32 0.71 -2.24
C LEU A 280 -11.61 -0.77 -2.46
N LYS A 281 -10.90 -1.38 -3.42
CA LYS A 281 -11.05 -2.80 -3.73
C LYS A 281 -9.73 -3.53 -3.49
N PRO A 282 -9.77 -4.74 -2.90
CA PRO A 282 -8.59 -5.59 -2.78
C PRO A 282 -7.96 -5.86 -4.15
N GLY A 283 -6.65 -5.90 -4.22
CA GLY A 283 -5.88 -6.08 -5.45
C GLY A 283 -5.65 -4.78 -6.24
N SER A 284 -6.18 -3.63 -5.79
CA SER A 284 -5.89 -2.35 -6.44
C SER A 284 -4.43 -1.97 -6.28
N TYR A 285 -3.82 -1.51 -7.38
CA TYR A 285 -2.49 -0.95 -7.38
C TYR A 285 -2.50 0.47 -6.84
N ILE A 286 -1.53 0.81 -6.01
CA ILE A 286 -1.40 2.11 -5.36
C ILE A 286 0.02 2.66 -5.47
N SER A 287 0.17 3.98 -5.40
CA SER A 287 1.43 4.66 -5.13
C SER A 287 1.38 5.26 -3.73
N VAL A 288 2.28 4.83 -2.88
CA VAL A 288 2.40 5.30 -1.49
C VAL A 288 3.44 6.39 -1.42
N THR A 289 3.04 7.58 -0.99
CA THR A 289 3.94 8.72 -0.79
C THR A 289 4.31 8.80 0.68
N MET A 290 5.59 8.60 0.99
CA MET A 290 6.10 8.59 2.35
C MET A 290 7.14 9.70 2.54
N PRO A 291 7.06 10.51 3.62
CA PRO A 291 8.10 11.46 3.98
C PRO A 291 9.36 10.72 4.44
N TYR A 292 10.52 11.17 3.99
CA TYR A 292 11.79 10.56 4.38
C TYR A 292 12.80 11.54 5.00
N GLU A 293 12.66 12.85 4.77
CA GLU A 293 13.60 13.86 5.26
C GLU A 293 12.90 15.22 5.40
N GLU A 294 13.14 15.92 6.50
CA GLU A 294 12.75 17.31 6.67
C GLU A 294 13.98 18.20 6.49
N VAL A 295 13.91 19.14 5.57
CA VAL A 295 14.96 20.11 5.31
C VAL A 295 14.48 21.48 5.75
N LYS A 296 15.08 22.00 6.82
CA LYS A 296 14.81 23.36 7.31
C LYS A 296 15.55 24.38 6.48
N ASP A 297 14.95 25.56 6.32
CA ASP A 297 15.50 26.67 5.54
C ASP A 297 15.99 26.25 4.14
N ALA A 298 15.23 25.37 3.49
CA ALA A 298 15.58 24.85 2.16
C ALA A 298 15.60 25.96 1.12
N ILE A 299 16.68 26.05 0.36
CA ILE A 299 16.85 27.02 -0.72
C ILE A 299 16.26 26.44 -1.99
N LEU A 300 15.19 27.05 -2.49
CA LEU A 300 14.45 26.61 -3.67
C LEU A 300 14.59 27.63 -4.80
N VAL A 301 14.88 27.14 -6.00
CA VAL A 301 14.96 27.95 -7.23
C VAL A 301 14.07 27.36 -8.31
N HIS A 302 13.68 28.15 -9.29
CA HIS A 302 12.94 27.62 -10.44
C HIS A 302 13.79 26.58 -11.18
N ASP A 303 13.25 25.40 -11.43
CA ASP A 303 13.96 24.31 -12.11
C ASP A 303 14.46 24.73 -13.50
N SER A 304 13.66 25.53 -14.21
CA SER A 304 14.00 26.12 -15.52
C SER A 304 15.23 27.03 -15.51
N SER A 305 15.65 27.52 -14.33
CA SER A 305 16.82 28.39 -14.16
C SER A 305 18.12 27.62 -14.04
N ILE A 306 18.05 26.30 -13.81
CA ILE A 306 19.23 25.45 -13.63
C ILE A 306 19.73 24.99 -15.00
N GLY A 307 20.89 25.47 -15.38
CA GLY A 307 21.62 24.96 -16.56
C GLY A 307 22.37 23.65 -16.25
N THR A 308 22.64 22.91 -17.31
CA THR A 308 23.48 21.69 -17.23
C THR A 308 24.56 21.76 -18.31
N ASP A 309 25.79 21.49 -17.93
CA ASP A 309 26.92 21.36 -18.85
C ASP A 309 27.73 20.09 -18.57
N GLN A 310 28.89 19.97 -19.21
CA GLN A 310 29.79 18.79 -19.03
C GLN A 310 30.30 18.66 -17.59
N LEU A 311 30.30 19.72 -16.82
CA LEU A 311 30.83 19.78 -15.48
C LEU A 311 29.74 19.62 -14.40
N GLY A 312 28.45 19.58 -14.78
CA GLY A 312 27.30 19.40 -13.89
C GLY A 312 26.26 20.49 -13.99
N LYS A 313 25.53 20.70 -12.90
CA LYS A 313 24.45 21.71 -12.82
C LYS A 313 25.01 23.06 -12.36
N TYR A 314 24.50 24.14 -12.94
CA TYR A 314 24.92 25.51 -12.64
C TYR A 314 23.74 26.48 -12.62
N LEU A 315 23.95 27.63 -11.96
CA LEU A 315 23.11 28.82 -12.01
C LEU A 315 23.91 30.04 -12.45
N TYR A 316 23.28 30.98 -13.09
CA TYR A 316 23.81 32.32 -13.27
C TYR A 316 23.32 33.20 -12.10
N VAL A 317 24.23 33.58 -11.23
CA VAL A 317 23.99 34.46 -10.07
C VAL A 317 24.40 35.88 -10.41
N VAL A 318 23.56 36.85 -10.10
CA VAL A 318 23.81 38.27 -10.37
C VAL A 318 24.24 38.95 -9.08
N ASN A 319 25.44 39.49 -9.06
CA ASN A 319 25.98 40.22 -7.90
C ASN A 319 25.42 41.64 -7.77
N ASP A 320 25.79 42.35 -6.70
CA ASP A 320 25.33 43.70 -6.43
C ASP A 320 25.78 44.72 -7.50
N SER A 321 26.84 44.44 -8.23
CA SER A 321 27.30 45.22 -9.37
C SER A 321 26.59 44.87 -10.69
N ASN A 322 25.53 44.09 -10.64
CA ASN A 322 24.80 43.60 -11.81
C ASN A 322 25.65 42.81 -12.82
N ILE A 323 26.63 42.08 -12.35
CA ILE A 323 27.46 41.21 -13.18
C ILE A 323 27.02 39.77 -12.96
N VAL A 324 26.84 39.02 -14.05
CA VAL A 324 26.50 37.59 -14.05
C VAL A 324 27.70 36.75 -13.70
N ASN A 325 27.56 35.93 -12.72
CA ASN A 325 28.55 34.93 -12.32
C ASN A 325 28.01 33.51 -12.57
N TYR A 326 28.74 32.73 -13.33
CA TYR A 326 28.51 31.31 -13.45
C TYR A 326 28.89 30.63 -12.13
N ARG A 327 27.94 29.92 -11.55
CA ARG A 327 28.16 29.22 -10.27
C ARG A 327 27.64 27.79 -10.33
N ARG A 328 28.48 26.84 -9.99
CA ARG A 328 28.07 25.45 -9.81
C ARG A 328 27.17 25.32 -8.63
N VAL A 329 26.16 24.47 -8.77
CA VAL A 329 25.21 24.16 -7.70
C VAL A 329 24.97 22.66 -7.62
N THR A 330 24.71 22.20 -6.41
CA THR A 330 24.22 20.84 -6.17
C THR A 330 22.69 20.90 -6.12
N ALA A 331 22.04 20.36 -7.14
CA ALA A 331 20.58 20.34 -7.23
C ALA A 331 20.03 19.03 -6.65
N GLY A 332 19.06 19.16 -5.76
CA GLY A 332 18.33 18.08 -5.12
C GLY A 332 16.99 17.76 -5.80
N ALA A 333 16.01 17.41 -4.98
CA ALA A 333 14.65 17.04 -5.42
C ALA A 333 13.90 18.21 -6.07
N LEU A 334 13.00 17.88 -7.00
CA LEU A 334 12.00 18.80 -7.55
C LEU A 334 10.83 18.90 -6.55
N ILE A 335 10.41 20.11 -6.26
CA ILE A 335 9.33 20.44 -5.32
C ILE A 335 8.22 21.16 -6.09
N ASP A 336 6.98 20.77 -5.86
CA ASP A 336 5.79 21.38 -6.45
C ASP A 336 5.86 21.52 -8.00
N ASP A 337 6.51 20.55 -8.67
CA ASP A 337 6.72 20.50 -10.14
C ASP A 337 7.46 21.69 -10.77
N THR A 338 7.80 22.71 -10.01
CA THR A 338 8.37 23.98 -10.53
C THR A 338 9.65 24.42 -9.84
N LEU A 339 9.79 24.09 -8.56
CA LEU A 339 10.92 24.50 -7.74
C LEU A 339 11.88 23.34 -7.49
N ARG A 340 13.15 23.59 -7.57
CA ARG A 340 14.20 22.62 -7.28
C ARG A 340 14.98 23.03 -6.04
N LEU A 341 15.19 22.07 -5.16
CA LEU A 341 16.06 22.23 -4.01
C LEU A 341 17.52 22.41 -4.47
N VAL A 342 18.19 23.43 -3.94
CA VAL A 342 19.63 23.63 -4.08
C VAL A 342 20.27 23.37 -2.72
N THR A 343 21.09 22.32 -2.64
CA THR A 343 21.73 21.93 -1.38
C THR A 343 23.08 22.59 -1.17
N ASP A 344 23.71 23.04 -2.25
CA ASP A 344 25.00 23.75 -2.18
C ASP A 344 25.18 24.69 -3.39
N GLY A 345 25.93 25.78 -3.20
CA GLY A 345 26.32 26.72 -4.27
C GLY A 345 25.49 27.99 -4.34
N LEU A 346 24.40 28.14 -3.58
CA LEU A 346 23.58 29.36 -3.54
C LEU A 346 23.28 29.75 -2.08
N ARG A 347 23.21 31.06 -1.82
CA ARG A 347 22.90 31.59 -0.48
C ARG A 347 21.52 32.28 -0.48
N PRO A 348 20.83 32.32 0.67
CA PRO A 348 19.62 33.11 0.82
C PRO A 348 19.86 34.58 0.43
N GLY A 349 18.94 35.17 -0.34
CA GLY A 349 19.01 36.56 -0.75
C GLY A 349 19.87 36.87 -2.00
N GLU A 350 20.65 35.91 -2.50
CA GLU A 350 21.35 36.10 -3.77
C GLU A 350 20.34 36.10 -4.94
N ARG A 351 20.61 36.92 -5.98
CA ARG A 351 19.75 36.98 -7.16
C ARG A 351 20.25 36.00 -8.21
N TYR A 352 19.35 35.22 -8.81
CA TYR A 352 19.68 34.32 -9.90
C TYR A 352 18.83 34.60 -11.14
N VAL A 353 19.34 34.28 -12.32
CA VAL A 353 18.68 34.51 -13.61
C VAL A 353 17.59 33.46 -13.81
N THR A 354 16.34 33.91 -14.07
CA THR A 354 15.18 33.00 -14.31
C THR A 354 14.94 32.75 -15.79
N LYS A 355 15.15 33.76 -16.63
CA LYS A 355 14.95 33.68 -18.08
C LYS A 355 16.18 34.14 -18.85
N ALA A 356 16.26 33.75 -20.11
CA ALA A 356 17.33 34.11 -21.03
C ALA A 356 18.71 33.49 -20.74
N LEU A 357 18.75 32.29 -20.14
CA LEU A 357 20.01 31.56 -19.83
C LEU A 357 20.96 31.43 -21.02
N LEU A 358 20.44 31.26 -22.24
CA LEU A 358 21.24 31.15 -23.47
C LEU A 358 21.86 32.49 -23.95
N LYS A 359 21.40 33.60 -23.41
CA LYS A 359 21.85 34.97 -23.81
C LYS A 359 22.89 35.53 -22.84
N VAL A 360 23.01 34.98 -21.65
CA VAL A 360 23.94 35.45 -20.62
C VAL A 360 25.21 34.61 -20.59
N ARG A 361 26.30 35.23 -20.20
CA ARG A 361 27.63 34.60 -20.03
C ARG A 361 28.28 35.07 -18.75
N ASN A 362 29.19 34.27 -18.23
CA ASN A 362 29.99 34.67 -17.08
C ASN A 362 30.70 36.00 -17.29
N GLY A 363 30.65 36.91 -16.32
CA GLY A 363 31.26 38.21 -16.37
C GLY A 363 30.47 39.29 -17.16
N MET A 364 29.29 38.95 -17.70
CA MET A 364 28.47 39.90 -18.49
C MET A 364 27.71 40.87 -17.58
N PRO A 365 27.77 42.20 -17.87
CA PRO A 365 26.90 43.16 -17.20
C PRO A 365 25.46 43.04 -17.72
N VAL A 366 24.49 43.07 -16.81
CA VAL A 366 23.06 42.92 -17.09
C VAL A 366 22.24 44.00 -16.37
N THR A 367 21.06 44.27 -16.88
CA THR A 367 20.04 45.05 -16.15
C THR A 367 19.07 44.06 -15.51
N ALA A 368 19.19 43.86 -14.20
CA ALA A 368 18.35 42.95 -13.47
C ALA A 368 16.91 43.47 -13.34
N ILE A 369 15.94 42.71 -13.80
CA ILE A 369 14.50 42.95 -13.63
C ILE A 369 13.99 41.90 -12.68
N MET A 370 13.45 42.28 -11.54
CA MET A 370 12.87 41.35 -10.58
C MET A 370 11.58 40.74 -11.16
N ASP A 371 11.48 39.43 -11.10
CA ASP A 371 10.31 38.64 -11.54
C ASP A 371 9.21 38.68 -10.48
#